data_971a3ee112b6b9df9cf8edc41c812e43
#
_entry.id   971a3ee112b6b9df9cf8edc41c812e43
#
_cell.length_a   1.000
_cell.length_b   1.000
_cell.length_c   1.000
_cell.angle_alpha   90.00
_cell.angle_beta   90.00
_cell.angle_gamma   90.00
#
_symmetry.space_group_name_H-M   'P 1'
#
loop_
_entity.id
_entity.type
_entity.pdbx_description
1 polymer ?
#
loop_
_entity_poly.entity_id
_entity_poly.type
_entity_poly.pdbx_seq_one_letter_code
_entity_poly.pdbx_strand_id
1 'polypeptide(L)'
;MLLAVKHCHEKKILHRDMKCGNVFLTKSGVVKIGDFGIARVLEQTSDFAATIVGTPYYLSPEIVQANEYNFKTDIWSLGVILYEMCAL
;
A
#
# COMPACT_ATOMS: atom_id res chain seq x y z
N MET A 1 -5.95 9.57 -2.00
CA MET A 1 -5.12 8.39 -1.63
C MET A 1 -3.64 8.72 -1.45
N LEU A 2 -3.01 9.43 -2.36
CA LEU A 2 -1.58 9.79 -2.24
C LEU A 2 -1.23 10.50 -0.93
N LEU A 3 -2.06 11.45 -0.48
CA LEU A 3 -1.84 12.15 0.79
C LEU A 3 -1.92 11.21 2.00
N ALA A 4 -2.82 10.25 1.96
CA ALA A 4 -2.95 9.25 3.03
C ALA A 4 -1.73 8.34 3.09
N VAL A 5 -1.25 7.86 1.95
CA VAL A 5 -0.03 7.04 1.86
C VAL A 5 1.19 7.85 2.33
N LYS A 6 1.30 9.11 1.89
CA LYS A 6 2.35 10.01 2.36
C LYS A 6 2.35 10.14 3.88
N HIS A 7 1.18 10.35 4.48
CA HIS A 7 1.04 10.45 5.94
C HIS A 7 1.54 9.19 6.65
N CYS A 8 1.14 8.00 6.16
CA CYS A 8 1.62 6.73 6.71
C CYS A 8 3.14 6.60 6.60
N HIS A 9 3.70 6.91 5.44
CA HIS A 9 5.14 6.79 5.18
C HIS A 9 5.96 7.78 6.02
N GLU A 10 5.46 8.99 6.26
CA GLU A 10 6.08 9.96 7.15
C GLU A 10 6.16 9.44 8.60
N LYS A 11 5.22 8.58 9.00
CA LYS A 11 5.19 7.91 10.29
C LYS A 11 5.87 6.54 10.29
N LYS A 12 6.60 6.20 9.21
CA LYS A 12 7.30 4.93 9.05
C LYS A 12 6.37 3.70 9.04
N ILE A 13 5.15 3.86 8.55
CA ILE A 13 4.17 2.78 8.44
C ILE A 13 4.06 2.35 6.99
N LEU A 14 4.33 1.06 6.72
CA LEU A 14 4.03 0.39 5.46
C LEU A 14 2.64 -0.22 5.56
N HIS A 15 1.77 0.07 4.59
CA HIS A 15 0.42 -0.51 4.57
C HIS A 15 0.45 -2.00 4.23
N ARG A 16 1.13 -2.38 3.15
CA ARG A 16 1.40 -3.73 2.69
C ARG A 16 0.22 -4.46 2.06
N ASP A 17 -0.99 -3.93 2.11
CA ASP A 17 -2.18 -4.53 1.47
C ASP A 17 -3.05 -3.45 0.78
N MET A 18 -2.43 -2.60 0.00
CA MET A 18 -3.12 -1.61 -0.81
C MET A 18 -3.85 -2.29 -1.96
N LYS A 19 -5.17 -2.15 -1.97
CA LYS A 19 -6.05 -2.69 -3.02
C LYS A 19 -7.38 -1.93 -3.03
N CYS A 20 -8.15 -2.05 -4.10
CA CYS A 20 -9.46 -1.37 -4.21
C CYS A 20 -10.40 -1.74 -3.06
N GLY A 21 -10.38 -3.00 -2.59
CA GLY A 21 -11.18 -3.45 -1.46
C GLY A 21 -10.89 -2.75 -0.13
N ASN A 22 -9.72 -2.12 0.00
CA ASN A 22 -9.29 -1.39 1.19
C ASN A 22 -9.39 0.13 1.02
N VAL A 23 -10.00 0.60 -0.06
CA VAL A 23 -10.29 2.02 -0.30
C VAL A 23 -11.77 2.25 -0.09
N PHE A 24 -12.11 3.15 0.82
CA PHE A 24 -13.48 3.42 1.22
C PHE A 24 -13.86 4.85 0.85
N LEU A 25 -15.10 5.03 0.44
CA LEU A 25 -15.68 6.33 0.17
C LEU A 25 -16.75 6.64 1.22
N THR A 26 -16.66 7.83 1.82
CA THR A 26 -17.73 8.33 2.69
C THR A 26 -18.88 8.88 1.85
N LYS A 27 -20.04 9.05 2.45
CA LYS A 27 -21.20 9.69 1.77
C LYS A 27 -20.89 11.10 1.28
N SER A 28 -19.95 11.81 1.93
CA SER A 28 -19.53 13.14 1.54
C SER A 28 -18.42 13.14 0.47
N GLY A 29 -18.02 11.97 -0.04
CA GLY A 29 -17.02 11.86 -1.10
C GLY A 29 -15.57 11.86 -0.61
N VAL A 30 -15.34 11.69 0.70
CA VAL A 30 -13.98 11.59 1.24
C VAL A 30 -13.45 10.17 1.05
N VAL A 31 -12.23 10.08 0.50
CA VAL A 31 -11.54 8.80 0.29
C VAL A 31 -10.76 8.45 1.54
N LYS A 32 -10.93 7.22 2.02
CA LYS A 32 -10.19 6.68 3.17
C LYS A 32 -9.54 5.36 2.81
N ILE A 33 -8.34 5.14 3.31
CA ILE A 33 -7.62 3.86 3.21
C ILE A 33 -7.77 3.16 4.56
N GLY A 34 -8.15 1.89 4.51
CA GLY A 34 -8.34 1.08 5.70
C GLY A 34 -7.62 -0.26 5.63
N ASP A 35 -7.96 -1.13 6.59
CA ASP A 35 -7.42 -2.47 6.74
C ASP A 35 -5.89 -2.52 6.83
N PHE A 36 -5.39 -1.99 7.95
CA PHE A 36 -3.97 -2.02 8.30
C PHE A 36 -3.57 -3.31 9.04
N GLY A 37 -4.35 -4.41 8.89
CA GLY A 37 -4.14 -5.65 9.63
C GLY A 37 -2.77 -6.29 9.44
N ILE A 38 -2.13 -6.06 8.29
CA ILE A 38 -0.77 -6.54 7.99
C ILE A 38 0.24 -5.40 7.84
N ALA A 39 -0.13 -4.18 8.23
CA ALA A 39 0.77 -3.04 8.20
C ALA A 39 1.95 -3.24 9.16
N ARG A 40 3.08 -2.65 8.80
CA ARG A 40 4.31 -2.71 9.61
C ARG A 40 4.85 -1.31 9.84
N VAL A 41 5.20 -1.03 11.09
CA VAL A 41 5.93 0.17 11.47
C VAL A 41 7.42 -0.11 11.31
N LEU A 42 8.10 0.78 10.61
CA LEU A 42 9.55 0.73 10.44
C LEU A 42 10.21 1.62 11.49
N GLU A 43 11.17 1.08 12.23
CA GLU A 43 11.94 1.84 13.22
C GLU A 43 12.95 2.76 12.54
N GLN A 44 13.51 2.30 11.43
CA GLN A 44 14.46 3.05 10.61
C GLN A 44 14.06 2.99 9.14
N THR A 45 14.50 3.97 8.36
CA THR A 45 14.22 4.02 6.92
C THR A 45 14.87 2.88 6.13
N SER A 46 15.88 2.24 6.72
CA SER A 46 16.55 1.06 6.15
C SER A 46 15.86 -0.26 6.51
N ASP A 47 14.86 -0.23 7.39
CA ASP A 47 14.12 -1.43 7.74
C ASP A 47 13.15 -1.81 6.63
N PHE A 48 13.11 -3.09 6.31
CA PHE A 48 12.22 -3.64 5.30
C PHE A 48 11.43 -4.81 5.87
N ALA A 49 10.23 -4.98 5.35
CA ALA A 49 9.39 -6.12 5.69
C ALA A 49 9.75 -7.30 4.78
N ALA A 50 10.37 -8.33 5.35
CA ALA A 50 10.87 -9.47 4.58
C ALA A 50 9.78 -10.48 4.21
N THR A 51 8.62 -10.44 4.87
CA THR A 51 7.53 -11.40 4.63
C THR A 51 6.65 -10.94 3.48
N ILE A 52 6.43 -11.82 2.50
CA ILE A 52 5.47 -11.55 1.42
C ILE A 52 4.06 -11.67 1.96
N VAL A 53 3.29 -10.57 1.88
CA VAL A 53 1.90 -10.50 2.28
C VAL A 53 1.14 -9.61 1.30
N GLY A 54 -0.18 -9.69 1.29
CA GLY A 54 -1.05 -8.85 0.48
C GLY A 54 -1.76 -9.59 -0.65
N THR A 55 -2.50 -8.85 -1.46
CA THR A 55 -3.27 -9.40 -2.57
C THR A 55 -2.37 -9.55 -3.80
N PRO A 56 -2.31 -10.75 -4.44
CA PRO A 56 -1.32 -11.04 -5.50
C PRO A 56 -1.35 -10.08 -6.69
N TYR A 57 -2.54 -9.58 -7.06
CA TYR A 57 -2.69 -8.68 -8.21
C TYR A 57 -2.03 -7.31 -8.04
N TYR A 58 -1.72 -6.92 -6.83
CA TYR A 58 -1.14 -5.62 -6.49
C TYR A 58 0.34 -5.71 -6.13
N LEU A 59 0.94 -6.89 -6.21
CA LEU A 59 2.34 -7.10 -5.85
C LEU A 59 3.28 -6.39 -6.81
N SER A 60 4.25 -5.67 -6.26
CA SER A 60 5.31 -5.04 -7.03
C SER A 60 6.30 -6.08 -7.58
N PRO A 61 7.06 -5.73 -8.65
CA PRO A 61 8.07 -6.66 -9.20
C PRO A 61 9.08 -7.15 -8.16
N GLU A 62 9.54 -6.27 -7.27
CA GLU A 62 10.50 -6.65 -6.23
C GLU A 62 9.92 -7.68 -5.28
N ILE A 63 8.62 -7.63 -4.98
CA ILE A 63 7.96 -8.62 -4.11
C ILE A 63 7.76 -9.94 -4.83
N VAL A 64 7.39 -9.90 -6.11
CA VAL A 64 7.30 -11.13 -6.93
C VAL A 64 8.66 -11.82 -7.01
N GLN A 65 9.76 -11.06 -7.00
CA GLN A 65 11.12 -11.56 -6.99
C GLN A 65 11.64 -11.94 -5.58
N ALA A 66 10.74 -11.98 -4.59
CA ALA A 66 11.06 -12.30 -3.19
C ALA A 66 12.01 -11.29 -2.51
N ASN A 67 12.02 -10.05 -2.97
CA ASN A 67 12.70 -8.95 -2.30
C ASN A 67 11.84 -8.33 -1.20
N GLU A 68 12.44 -7.50 -0.38
CA GLU A 68 11.79 -6.92 0.78
C GLU A 68 10.81 -5.79 0.43
N TYR A 69 9.77 -5.62 1.23
CA TYR A 69 8.86 -4.48 1.16
C TYR A 69 9.58 -3.19 1.54
N ASN A 70 9.25 -2.11 0.82
CA ASN A 70 9.65 -0.74 1.16
C ASN A 70 8.52 0.24 0.81
N PHE A 71 8.75 1.53 1.03
CA PHE A 71 7.75 2.55 0.72
C PHE A 71 7.31 2.55 -0.75
N LYS A 72 8.22 2.27 -1.67
CA LYS A 72 7.95 2.19 -3.11
C LYS A 72 7.02 1.02 -3.46
N THR A 73 7.00 -0.02 -2.66
CA THR A 73 6.09 -1.17 -2.83
C THR A 73 4.63 -0.73 -2.68
N ASP A 74 4.31 0.08 -1.66
CA ASP A 74 2.97 0.66 -1.52
C ASP A 74 2.61 1.57 -2.71
N ILE A 75 3.57 2.33 -3.22
CA ILE A 75 3.36 3.21 -4.39
C ILE A 75 3.03 2.41 -5.65
N TRP A 76 3.68 1.28 -5.87
CA TRP A 76 3.31 0.37 -6.97
C TRP A 76 1.86 -0.07 -6.87
N SER A 77 1.44 -0.54 -5.70
CA SER A 77 0.06 -0.99 -5.45
C SER A 77 -0.94 0.14 -5.69
N LEU A 78 -0.60 1.37 -5.29
CA LEU A 78 -1.42 2.56 -5.56
C LEU A 78 -1.56 2.81 -7.07
N GLY A 79 -0.51 2.59 -7.84
CA GLY A 79 -0.53 2.66 -9.31
C GLY A 79 -1.48 1.64 -9.93
N VAL A 80 -1.52 0.42 -9.39
CA VAL A 80 -2.46 -0.62 -9.85
C VAL A 80 -3.91 -0.21 -9.56
N ILE A 81 -4.18 0.36 -8.38
CA ILE A 81 -5.51 0.89 -8.05
C ILE A 81 -5.92 1.96 -9.07
N LEU A 82 -5.03 2.89 -9.39
CA LEU A 82 -5.29 3.93 -10.38
C LEU A 82 -5.58 3.32 -11.77
N TYR A 83 -4.82 2.31 -12.16
CA TYR A 83 -5.06 1.57 -13.41
C TYR A 83 -6.47 0.96 -13.44
N GLU A 84 -6.88 0.27 -12.38
CA GLU A 84 -8.22 -0.30 -12.28
C GLU A 84 -9.31 0.76 -12.42
N MET A 85 -9.14 1.91 -11.76
CA MET A 85 -10.10 3.02 -11.85
C MET A 85 -10.22 3.57 -13.27
N CYS A 86 -9.15 3.57 -14.03
CA CYS A 86 -9.14 4.05 -15.42
C CYS A 86 -9.64 3.00 -16.42
N ALA A 87 -9.51 1.72 -16.11
CA ALA A 87 -9.82 0.60 -17.01
C ALA A 87 -11.26 0.08 -16.87
N LEU A 88 -11.99 0.55 -15.92
CA LEU A 88 -13.40 0.15 -15.70
C LEU A 88 -14.36 0.75 -16.72
#